data_d1c9bd7191129e7561bac08647073957
#
_entry.id   d1c9bd7191129e7561bac08647073957
#
_cell.length_a   1.000
_cell.length_b   1.000
_cell.length_c   1.000
_cell.angle_alpha   90.00
_cell.angle_beta   90.00
_cell.angle_gamma   90.00
#
_symmetry.space_group_name_H-M   'P 1'
#
loop_
_entity.id
_entity.type
_entity.pdbx_description
1 polymer ?
#
loop_
_entity_poly.entity_id
_entity_poly.type
_entity_poly.pdbx_seq_one_letter_code
_entity_poly.pdbx_strand_id
1 'polypeptide(L)'
;MPNVANVSTGKPKVTGAVYRAPLGTTLPTNATAALSGAFVEMGYISDDGVTNSNNPSTTKVKAWGGQIVLIITTEKPDTFKLRFIESMNSNVLETVYGVNNVTVDGVNGTIAVKANADALEDYVYVIDEVMKGGAKKRIVIPCGELSALGDVVYKDDQAIGYDVTLDALPNSSGDNHYEYIALPTGTTMALSLDKSTASVAHGSTTTITATTTPAGMRVTWGTSDATKATVDDAGVVTGVAAGSATITATFAGLTKSCTVTVT
;
A
#
# COMPACT_ATOMS: atom_id res chain seq x y z
N MET A 1 -14.14 -10.28 -13.93
CA MET A 1 -13.78 -11.70 -13.71
C MET A 1 -12.46 -11.76 -12.92
N PRO A 2 -12.29 -12.71 -12.00
CA PRO A 2 -11.01 -12.91 -11.33
C PRO A 2 -9.89 -13.14 -12.35
N ASN A 3 -8.71 -12.59 -12.11
CA ASN A 3 -7.57 -12.73 -13.03
C ASN A 3 -6.32 -13.17 -12.25
N VAL A 4 -5.81 -14.34 -12.58
CA VAL A 4 -4.61 -14.95 -11.98
C VAL A 4 -3.36 -14.06 -12.18
N ALA A 5 -3.32 -13.23 -13.23
CA ALA A 5 -2.20 -12.30 -13.45
C ALA A 5 -2.10 -11.20 -12.37
N ASN A 6 -3.19 -10.94 -11.65
CA ASN A 6 -3.22 -9.97 -10.55
C ASN A 6 -2.79 -10.58 -9.20
N VAL A 7 -2.51 -11.89 -9.16
CA VAL A 7 -1.98 -12.57 -7.97
C VAL A 7 -0.46 -12.44 -7.97
N SER A 8 0.10 -11.90 -6.90
CA SER A 8 1.54 -11.65 -6.79
C SER A 8 2.11 -12.14 -5.46
N THR A 9 3.43 -12.29 -5.44
CA THR A 9 4.24 -12.50 -4.24
C THR A 9 5.18 -11.30 -4.10
N GLY A 10 5.45 -10.85 -2.88
CA GLY A 10 6.47 -9.84 -2.58
C GLY A 10 7.81 -10.53 -2.32
N LYS A 11 8.88 -9.96 -2.88
CA LYS A 11 10.27 -10.31 -2.54
C LYS A 11 11.00 -9.02 -2.18
N PRO A 12 11.93 -9.05 -1.22
CA PRO A 12 12.75 -7.88 -0.93
C PRO A 12 13.55 -7.47 -2.18
N LYS A 13 13.85 -6.20 -2.30
CA LYS A 13 14.81 -5.71 -3.27
C LYS A 13 16.19 -6.28 -2.93
N VAL A 14 16.97 -6.69 -3.94
CA VAL A 14 18.26 -7.41 -3.77
C VAL A 14 19.29 -6.60 -2.96
N THR A 15 19.20 -5.27 -2.96
CA THR A 15 20.14 -4.36 -2.28
C THR A 15 19.64 -3.89 -0.91
N GLY A 16 18.63 -4.50 -0.33
CA GLY A 16 17.97 -4.06 0.90
C GLY A 16 16.52 -3.68 0.64
N ALA A 17 15.65 -4.10 1.55
CA ALA A 17 14.21 -3.89 1.43
C ALA A 17 13.72 -2.74 2.31
N VAL A 18 14.37 -2.48 3.44
CA VAL A 18 13.92 -1.54 4.47
C VAL A 18 14.92 -0.38 4.59
N TYR A 19 14.38 0.81 4.61
CA TYR A 19 15.11 2.07 4.78
C TYR A 19 14.47 2.86 5.91
N ARG A 20 15.26 3.62 6.66
CA ARG A 20 14.76 4.63 7.61
C ARG A 20 15.36 6.00 7.32
N ALA A 21 14.66 7.05 7.73
CA ALA A 21 15.16 8.43 7.69
C ALA A 21 14.56 9.23 8.87
N PRO A 22 15.20 10.33 9.30
CA PRO A 22 14.62 11.22 10.31
C PRO A 22 13.25 11.76 9.90
N LEU A 23 12.38 12.02 10.89
CA LEU A 23 11.10 12.70 10.64
C LEU A 23 11.30 14.02 9.88
N GLY A 24 10.34 14.35 9.01
CA GLY A 24 10.42 15.52 8.15
C GLY A 24 11.21 15.32 6.85
N THR A 25 11.81 14.15 6.64
CA THR A 25 12.42 13.78 5.35
C THR A 25 11.34 13.73 4.26
N THR A 26 11.66 14.27 3.08
CA THR A 26 10.74 14.24 1.92
C THR A 26 10.36 12.81 1.57
N LEU A 27 9.06 12.53 1.62
CA LEU A 27 8.51 11.20 1.34
C LEU A 27 8.54 10.88 -0.16
N PRO A 28 8.87 9.65 -0.55
CA PRO A 28 8.68 9.21 -1.93
C PRO A 28 7.18 9.10 -2.25
N THR A 29 6.79 9.54 -3.44
CA THR A 29 5.39 9.57 -3.90
C THR A 29 5.06 8.51 -4.94
N ASN A 30 5.99 7.58 -5.21
CA ASN A 30 5.79 6.45 -6.12
C ASN A 30 6.81 5.33 -5.83
N ALA A 31 6.58 4.16 -6.42
CA ALA A 31 7.40 2.96 -6.21
C ALA A 31 8.76 2.97 -6.93
N THR A 32 9.06 3.97 -7.76
CA THR A 32 10.27 3.99 -8.61
C THR A 32 11.17 5.19 -8.38
N ALA A 33 10.69 6.24 -7.73
CA ALA A 33 11.49 7.42 -7.41
C ALA A 33 12.71 7.04 -6.55
N ALA A 34 13.84 7.67 -6.82
CA ALA A 34 15.01 7.57 -5.94
C ALA A 34 14.64 8.09 -4.55
N LEU A 35 15.12 7.40 -3.52
CA LEU A 35 15.00 7.87 -2.15
C LEU A 35 15.91 9.08 -1.93
N SER A 36 15.51 9.98 -1.05
CA SER A 36 16.37 11.07 -0.57
C SER A 36 17.66 10.50 0.05
N GLY A 37 18.77 11.22 -0.06
CA GLY A 37 20.03 10.82 0.55
C GLY A 37 20.01 10.73 2.10
N ALA A 38 18.92 11.19 2.73
CA ALA A 38 18.70 11.02 4.16
C ALA A 38 18.26 9.60 4.57
N PHE A 39 17.80 8.79 3.61
CA PHE A 39 17.42 7.40 3.88
C PHE A 39 18.66 6.52 4.01
N VAL A 40 18.76 5.80 5.11
CA VAL A 40 19.79 4.80 5.35
C VAL A 40 19.21 3.38 5.23
N GLU A 41 20.01 2.47 4.70
CA GLU A 41 19.62 1.05 4.57
C GLU A 41 19.68 0.35 5.91
N MET A 42 18.67 -0.49 6.17
CA MET A 42 18.56 -1.31 7.37
C MET A 42 19.10 -2.75 7.15
N GLY A 43 19.72 -3.01 5.99
CA GLY A 43 20.28 -4.30 5.66
C GLY A 43 19.24 -5.39 5.42
N TYR A 44 19.64 -6.64 5.65
CA TYR A 44 18.79 -7.81 5.44
C TYR A 44 17.77 -8.00 6.56
N ILE A 45 16.57 -8.43 6.16
CA ILE A 45 15.53 -8.94 7.06
C ILE A 45 15.43 -10.47 6.90
N SER A 46 14.82 -11.13 7.90
CA SER A 46 14.62 -12.59 7.85
C SER A 46 13.70 -13.01 6.71
N ASP A 47 13.70 -14.28 6.38
CA ASP A 47 12.84 -14.90 5.37
C ASP A 47 11.35 -14.91 5.73
N ASP A 48 10.99 -14.60 6.97
CA ASP A 48 9.60 -14.34 7.38
C ASP A 48 9.03 -13.07 6.70
N GLY A 49 9.91 -12.16 6.21
CA GLY A 49 9.54 -10.96 5.50
C GLY A 49 8.96 -9.87 6.40
N VAL A 50 7.99 -9.13 5.88
CA VAL A 50 7.29 -8.05 6.59
C VAL A 50 5.81 -8.41 6.70
N THR A 51 5.26 -8.31 7.89
CA THR A 51 3.83 -8.50 8.15
C THR A 51 3.19 -7.18 8.53
N ASN A 52 2.22 -6.71 7.74
CA ASN A 52 1.36 -5.61 8.13
C ASN A 52 0.09 -6.13 8.80
N SER A 53 -0.32 -5.51 9.88
CA SER A 53 -1.55 -5.81 10.61
C SER A 53 -2.34 -4.52 10.86
N ASN A 54 -3.57 -4.49 10.36
CA ASN A 54 -4.50 -3.37 10.48
C ASN A 54 -5.86 -3.91 10.95
N ASN A 55 -5.89 -4.53 12.13
CA ASN A 55 -7.07 -5.16 12.69
C ASN A 55 -7.76 -4.23 13.69
N PRO A 56 -8.94 -3.65 13.37
CA PRO A 56 -9.65 -2.79 14.30
C PRO A 56 -10.17 -3.56 15.51
N SER A 57 -10.01 -2.98 16.68
CA SER A 57 -10.67 -3.43 17.92
C SER A 57 -12.06 -2.81 17.99
N THR A 58 -13.05 -3.62 18.40
CA THR A 58 -14.43 -3.16 18.49
C THR A 58 -15.06 -3.54 19.83
N THR A 59 -15.86 -2.61 20.37
CA THR A 59 -16.74 -2.87 21.52
C THR A 59 -18.19 -2.99 21.08
N LYS A 60 -18.87 -4.01 21.57
CA LYS A 60 -20.29 -4.28 21.26
C LYS A 60 -21.18 -3.80 22.39
N VAL A 61 -22.08 -2.86 22.11
CA VAL A 61 -23.13 -2.44 23.03
C VAL A 61 -24.31 -3.39 22.84
N LYS A 62 -24.78 -3.95 23.97
CA LYS A 62 -25.89 -4.91 23.96
C LYS A 62 -27.12 -4.29 24.63
N ALA A 63 -28.29 -4.56 24.09
CA ALA A 63 -29.58 -4.29 24.75
C ALA A 63 -29.83 -5.29 25.88
N TRP A 64 -30.78 -4.97 26.75
CA TRP A 64 -31.28 -5.92 27.76
C TRP A 64 -31.83 -7.17 27.04
N GLY A 65 -31.29 -8.32 27.36
CA GLY A 65 -31.54 -9.59 26.62
C GLY A 65 -30.42 -10.03 25.70
N GLY A 66 -29.31 -9.26 25.59
CA GLY A 66 -28.07 -9.69 24.97
C GLY A 66 -27.97 -9.38 23.48
N GLN A 67 -28.97 -8.80 22.84
CA GLN A 67 -28.92 -8.40 21.45
C GLN A 67 -27.89 -7.26 21.24
N ILE A 68 -26.99 -7.41 20.24
CA ILE A 68 -26.04 -6.35 19.87
C ILE A 68 -26.81 -5.26 19.14
N VAL A 69 -26.79 -4.04 19.66
CA VAL A 69 -27.49 -2.87 19.11
C VAL A 69 -26.53 -1.84 18.49
N LEU A 70 -25.24 -1.89 18.87
CA LEU A 70 -24.22 -1.00 18.33
C LEU A 70 -22.85 -1.67 18.39
N ILE A 71 -22.01 -1.43 17.38
CA ILE A 71 -20.61 -1.79 17.38
C ILE A 71 -19.80 -0.50 17.26
N ILE A 72 -18.92 -0.27 18.24
CA ILE A 72 -18.06 0.92 18.29
C ILE A 72 -16.63 0.46 18.00
N THR A 73 -15.96 1.03 17.00
CA THR A 73 -14.52 0.83 16.79
C THR A 73 -13.78 1.64 17.85
N THR A 74 -13.00 0.98 18.68
CA THR A 74 -12.22 1.60 19.78
C THR A 74 -10.80 1.91 19.38
N GLU A 75 -10.21 1.08 18.51
CA GLU A 75 -8.85 1.24 18.02
C GLU A 75 -8.77 0.80 16.56
N LYS A 76 -7.87 1.42 15.82
CA LYS A 76 -7.53 1.05 14.44
C LYS A 76 -6.01 1.09 14.29
N PRO A 77 -5.30 0.13 14.90
CA PRO A 77 -3.85 0.07 14.82
C PRO A 77 -3.41 -0.26 13.40
N ASP A 78 -2.25 0.24 13.03
CA ASP A 78 -1.57 -0.10 11.79
C ASP A 78 -0.12 -0.41 12.13
N THR A 79 0.23 -1.69 12.14
CA THR A 79 1.52 -2.18 12.64
C THR A 79 2.26 -2.97 11.59
N PHE A 80 3.59 -2.84 11.60
CA PHE A 80 4.49 -3.60 10.73
C PHE A 80 5.46 -4.39 11.59
N LYS A 81 5.48 -5.71 11.39
CA LYS A 81 6.40 -6.64 12.07
C LYS A 81 7.43 -7.16 11.10
N LEU A 82 8.68 -7.14 11.50
CA LEU A 82 9.81 -7.67 10.74
C LEU A 82 10.97 -8.01 11.68
N ARG A 83 11.93 -8.80 11.17
CA ARG A 83 13.14 -9.15 11.91
C ARG A 83 14.38 -8.71 11.15
N PHE A 84 15.15 -7.78 11.73
CA PHE A 84 16.47 -7.42 11.22
C PHE A 84 17.47 -8.50 11.60
N ILE A 85 18.30 -8.94 10.65
CA ILE A 85 19.29 -10.01 10.89
C ILE A 85 20.74 -9.55 10.75
N GLU A 86 20.98 -8.28 10.45
CA GLU A 86 22.33 -7.69 10.43
C GLU A 86 22.69 -7.13 11.80
N SER A 87 23.13 -7.98 12.70
CA SER A 87 23.46 -7.63 14.09
C SER A 87 24.67 -6.70 14.25
N MET A 88 25.48 -6.52 13.20
CA MET A 88 26.63 -5.59 13.19
C MET A 88 26.34 -4.30 12.39
N ASN A 89 25.14 -4.11 11.88
CA ASN A 89 24.74 -2.89 11.19
C ASN A 89 24.40 -1.79 12.19
N SER A 90 25.17 -0.70 12.19
CA SER A 90 24.95 0.41 13.12
C SER A 90 23.57 1.03 13.01
N ASN A 91 23.01 1.13 11.79
CA ASN A 91 21.66 1.67 11.58
C ASN A 91 20.58 0.82 12.26
N VAL A 92 20.75 -0.52 12.25
CA VAL A 92 19.86 -1.45 12.96
C VAL A 92 20.00 -1.26 14.45
N LEU A 93 21.24 -1.24 14.97
CA LEU A 93 21.51 -1.07 16.38
C LEU A 93 20.99 0.26 16.91
N GLU A 94 21.18 1.36 16.18
CA GLU A 94 20.64 2.68 16.52
C GLU A 94 19.11 2.68 16.56
N THR A 95 18.44 1.95 15.67
CA THR A 95 16.98 1.84 15.67
C THR A 95 16.48 1.09 16.91
N VAL A 96 17.19 0.03 17.30
CA VAL A 96 16.78 -0.88 18.40
C VAL A 96 17.14 -0.30 19.78
N TYR A 97 18.30 0.38 19.91
CA TYR A 97 18.83 0.85 21.18
C TYR A 97 18.86 2.37 21.33
N GLY A 98 18.56 3.10 20.25
CA GLY A 98 18.64 4.56 20.20
C GLY A 98 19.99 5.08 19.68
N VAL A 99 19.95 6.15 18.91
CA VAL A 99 21.14 6.74 18.23
C VAL A 99 22.23 7.16 19.22
N ASN A 100 21.85 7.66 20.38
CA ASN A 100 22.80 8.10 21.43
C ASN A 100 23.45 6.94 22.20
N ASN A 101 22.95 5.73 22.01
CA ASN A 101 23.39 4.53 22.74
C ASN A 101 24.30 3.62 21.91
N VAL A 102 24.56 3.98 20.65
CA VAL A 102 25.44 3.25 19.75
C VAL A 102 26.64 4.11 19.39
N THR A 103 27.82 3.61 19.64
CA THR A 103 29.08 4.31 19.31
C THR A 103 29.91 3.42 18.39
N VAL A 104 30.22 3.92 17.21
CA VAL A 104 31.08 3.23 16.24
C VAL A 104 32.48 3.88 16.27
N ASP A 105 33.48 3.10 16.61
CA ASP A 105 34.89 3.51 16.53
C ASP A 105 35.51 2.91 15.27
N GLY A 106 35.57 3.70 14.21
CA GLY A 106 36.13 3.29 12.92
C GLY A 106 37.66 3.09 12.94
N VAL A 107 38.36 3.60 13.96
CA VAL A 107 39.83 3.43 14.10
C VAL A 107 40.15 2.07 14.68
N ASN A 108 39.43 1.67 15.71
CA ASN A 108 39.62 0.39 16.41
C ASN A 108 38.71 -0.72 15.88
N GLY A 109 37.77 -0.40 14.97
CA GLY A 109 36.84 -1.37 14.38
C GLY A 109 35.86 -1.93 15.41
N THR A 110 35.43 -1.11 16.39
CA THR A 110 34.52 -1.55 17.46
C THR A 110 33.16 -0.83 17.39
N ILE A 111 32.12 -1.54 17.78
CA ILE A 111 30.79 -1.00 17.98
C ILE A 111 30.42 -1.23 19.45
N ALA A 112 30.15 -0.17 20.19
CA ALA A 112 29.68 -0.25 21.56
C ALA A 112 28.21 0.12 21.64
N VAL A 113 27.40 -0.71 22.28
CA VAL A 113 25.98 -0.52 22.48
C VAL A 113 25.68 -0.41 23.97
N LYS A 114 24.89 0.59 24.37
CA LYS A 114 24.36 0.73 25.73
C LYS A 114 22.86 0.48 25.69
N ALA A 115 22.40 -0.52 26.42
CA ALA A 115 20.97 -0.73 26.63
C ALA A 115 20.53 0.03 27.88
N ASN A 116 19.58 0.93 27.73
CA ASN A 116 18.98 1.72 28.81
C ASN A 116 17.46 1.89 28.56
N ALA A 117 16.80 2.69 29.37
CA ALA A 117 15.36 2.94 29.29
C ALA A 117 15.02 4.27 28.62
N ASP A 118 15.93 4.84 27.84
CA ASP A 118 15.67 6.08 27.10
C ASP A 118 14.60 5.83 26.02
N ALA A 119 13.75 6.83 25.76
CA ALA A 119 12.79 6.76 24.68
C ALA A 119 13.51 6.69 23.33
N LEU A 120 13.01 5.87 22.44
CA LEU A 120 13.49 5.75 21.08
C LEU A 120 12.92 6.89 20.22
N GLU A 121 13.63 7.24 19.16
CA GLU A 121 13.18 8.24 18.20
C GLU A 121 12.26 7.60 17.14
N ASP A 122 11.26 8.36 16.69
CA ASP A 122 10.42 7.99 15.57
C ASP A 122 11.12 8.31 14.25
N TYR A 123 10.87 7.47 13.25
CA TYR A 123 11.48 7.61 11.93
C TYR A 123 10.45 7.46 10.81
N VAL A 124 10.81 8.02 9.65
CA VAL A 124 10.18 7.61 8.38
C VAL A 124 10.75 6.25 7.97
N TYR A 125 9.89 5.29 7.64
CA TYR A 125 10.33 4.02 7.07
C TYR A 125 9.83 3.85 5.64
N VAL A 126 10.66 3.22 4.81
CA VAL A 126 10.31 2.81 3.45
C VAL A 126 10.64 1.34 3.30
N ILE A 127 9.69 0.58 2.75
CA ILE A 127 9.84 -0.84 2.45
C ILE A 127 9.65 -1.03 0.95
N ASP A 128 10.70 -1.51 0.27
CA ASP A 128 10.71 -1.75 -1.17
C ASP A 128 10.64 -3.26 -1.47
N GLU A 129 9.64 -3.64 -2.26
CA GLU A 129 9.41 -5.02 -2.67
C GLU A 129 9.39 -5.13 -4.20
N VAL A 130 9.87 -6.28 -4.71
CA VAL A 130 9.71 -6.69 -6.09
C VAL A 130 8.65 -7.78 -6.15
N MET A 131 7.58 -7.49 -6.88
CA MET A 131 6.45 -8.39 -7.07
C MET A 131 6.68 -9.32 -8.27
N LYS A 132 5.85 -10.36 -8.38
CA LYS A 132 5.84 -11.25 -9.55
C LYS A 132 5.77 -10.46 -10.87
N GLY A 133 6.56 -10.84 -11.86
CA GLY A 133 6.61 -10.15 -13.15
C GLY A 133 7.46 -8.88 -13.17
N GLY A 134 8.12 -8.52 -12.05
CA GLY A 134 8.98 -7.34 -11.97
C GLY A 134 8.25 -6.03 -11.63
N ALA A 135 6.98 -6.10 -11.27
CA ALA A 135 6.29 -4.95 -10.67
C ALA A 135 6.97 -4.60 -9.34
N LYS A 136 6.96 -3.31 -8.99
CA LYS A 136 7.55 -2.80 -7.74
C LYS A 136 6.45 -2.34 -6.82
N LYS A 137 6.56 -2.68 -5.54
CA LYS A 137 5.71 -2.13 -4.49
C LYS A 137 6.60 -1.39 -3.49
N ARG A 138 6.16 -0.23 -3.07
CA ARG A 138 6.79 0.58 -2.02
C ARG A 138 5.76 0.91 -0.98
N ILE A 139 6.07 0.60 0.27
CA ILE A 139 5.32 1.02 1.45
C ILE A 139 6.09 2.16 2.08
N VAL A 140 5.40 3.24 2.42
CA VAL A 140 5.98 4.42 3.07
C VAL A 140 5.24 4.68 4.36
N ILE A 141 5.93 4.62 5.48
CA ILE A 141 5.42 4.90 6.82
C ILE A 141 5.96 6.29 7.22
N PRO A 142 5.12 7.35 7.21
CA PRO A 142 5.57 8.72 7.47
C PRO A 142 6.07 8.96 8.88
N CYS A 143 5.53 8.22 9.85
CA CYS A 143 5.91 8.27 11.25
C CYS A 143 5.78 6.86 11.83
N GLY A 144 6.89 6.18 12.01
CA GLY A 144 6.94 4.83 12.58
C GLY A 144 7.62 4.85 13.94
N GLU A 145 6.89 4.46 14.98
CA GLU A 145 7.39 4.24 16.33
C GLU A 145 7.75 2.78 16.53
N LEU A 146 8.93 2.49 17.08
CA LEU A 146 9.28 1.14 17.49
C LEU A 146 8.58 0.84 18.82
N SER A 147 7.41 0.18 18.74
CA SER A 147 6.54 -0.08 19.89
C SER A 147 6.86 -1.37 20.63
N ALA A 148 7.54 -2.33 19.99
CA ALA A 148 7.97 -3.56 20.66
C ALA A 148 9.25 -4.11 20.04
N LEU A 149 10.09 -4.69 20.92
CA LEU A 149 11.25 -5.48 20.59
C LEU A 149 11.07 -6.88 21.19
N GLY A 150 11.22 -7.91 20.36
CA GLY A 150 11.19 -9.31 20.78
C GLY A 150 12.49 -9.74 21.45
N ASP A 151 12.52 -11.00 21.90
CA ASP A 151 13.70 -11.58 22.51
C ASP A 151 14.86 -11.68 21.51
N VAL A 152 16.04 -11.23 21.91
CA VAL A 152 17.28 -11.40 21.15
C VAL A 152 17.90 -12.74 21.53
N VAL A 153 17.92 -13.69 20.58
CA VAL A 153 18.42 -15.04 20.81
C VAL A 153 19.83 -15.17 20.25
N TYR A 154 20.76 -15.61 21.10
CA TYR A 154 22.15 -15.87 20.76
C TYR A 154 22.37 -17.39 20.66
N LYS A 155 22.46 -17.90 19.42
CA LYS A 155 22.70 -19.30 19.11
C LYS A 155 23.69 -19.43 17.96
N ASP A 156 24.28 -20.60 17.81
CA ASP A 156 25.23 -20.93 16.75
C ASP A 156 24.55 -21.43 15.45
N ASP A 157 23.29 -21.85 15.53
CA ASP A 157 22.51 -22.41 14.42
C ASP A 157 21.52 -21.44 13.76
N GLN A 158 21.48 -20.18 14.21
CA GLN A 158 20.63 -19.16 13.62
C GLN A 158 21.28 -17.76 13.68
N ALA A 159 20.89 -16.88 12.76
CA ALA A 159 21.32 -15.48 12.80
C ALA A 159 20.80 -14.78 14.05
N ILE A 160 21.67 -13.99 14.71
CA ILE A 160 21.24 -13.03 15.72
C ILE A 160 20.37 -12.00 15.01
N GLY A 161 19.17 -11.75 15.51
CA GLY A 161 18.25 -10.81 14.90
C GLY A 161 17.38 -10.10 15.92
N TYR A 162 16.79 -9.00 15.47
CA TYR A 162 15.95 -8.12 16.25
C TYR A 162 14.54 -8.15 15.68
N ASP A 163 13.63 -8.81 16.40
CA ASP A 163 12.20 -8.84 16.05
C ASP A 163 11.58 -7.52 16.50
N VAL A 164 11.17 -6.69 15.54
CA VAL A 164 10.62 -5.38 15.82
C VAL A 164 9.16 -5.27 15.39
N THR A 165 8.39 -4.52 16.17
CA THR A 165 7.07 -4.04 15.77
C THR A 165 7.16 -2.53 15.64
N LEU A 166 6.78 -2.02 14.47
CA LEU A 166 6.67 -0.60 14.17
C LEU A 166 5.18 -0.25 14.14
N ASP A 167 4.76 0.67 14.97
CA ASP A 167 3.43 1.26 14.90
C ASP A 167 3.47 2.45 13.92
N ALA A 168 2.65 2.40 12.89
CA ALA A 168 2.51 3.48 11.93
C ALA A 168 1.55 4.52 12.50
N LEU A 169 2.10 5.64 12.96
CA LEU A 169 1.34 6.75 13.50
C LEU A 169 0.81 7.65 12.38
N PRO A 170 -0.37 8.27 12.56
CA PRO A 170 -0.95 9.14 11.55
C PRO A 170 -0.11 10.41 11.36
N ASN A 171 0.12 10.78 10.12
CA ASN A 171 0.71 12.06 9.77
C ASN A 171 -0.29 13.23 9.90
N SER A 172 0.10 14.44 9.51
CA SER A 172 -0.76 15.63 9.56
C SER A 172 -2.03 15.53 8.67
N SER A 173 -2.07 14.59 7.72
CA SER A 173 -3.24 14.31 6.86
C SER A 173 -4.11 13.19 7.42
N GLY A 174 -3.71 12.53 8.51
CA GLY A 174 -4.41 11.40 9.10
C GLY A 174 -4.08 10.06 8.45
N ASP A 175 -3.03 9.99 7.60
CA ASP A 175 -2.61 8.77 6.93
C ASP A 175 -1.49 8.07 7.71
N ASN A 176 -1.64 6.77 7.96
CA ASN A 176 -0.66 5.97 8.70
C ASN A 176 0.47 5.47 7.78
N HIS A 177 0.12 4.99 6.59
CA HIS A 177 1.09 4.60 5.57
C HIS A 177 0.55 4.79 4.17
N TYR A 178 1.44 4.77 3.19
CA TYR A 178 1.13 4.80 1.76
C TYR A 178 1.66 3.55 1.09
N GLU A 179 0.91 3.01 0.13
CA GLU A 179 1.36 1.94 -0.73
C GLU A 179 1.37 2.40 -2.19
N TYR A 180 2.51 2.29 -2.83
CA TYR A 180 2.68 2.61 -4.24
C TYR A 180 3.05 1.34 -5.02
N ILE A 181 2.35 1.10 -6.12
CA ILE A 181 2.63 -0.03 -7.00
C ILE A 181 2.96 0.50 -8.39
N ALA A 182 4.14 0.14 -8.91
CA ALA A 182 4.54 0.38 -10.29
C ALA A 182 4.53 -0.93 -11.05
N LEU A 183 3.80 -0.95 -12.14
CA LEU A 183 3.77 -2.09 -13.05
C LEU A 183 5.14 -2.24 -13.76
N PRO A 184 5.47 -3.43 -14.29
CA PRO A 184 6.73 -3.64 -15.00
C PRO A 184 6.93 -2.65 -16.14
N THR A 185 8.16 -2.19 -16.35
CA THR A 185 8.51 -1.31 -17.46
C THR A 185 8.08 -1.96 -18.78
N GLY A 186 7.44 -1.19 -19.66
CA GLY A 186 6.91 -1.71 -20.93
C GLY A 186 5.51 -2.32 -20.85
N THR A 187 4.85 -2.30 -19.69
CA THR A 187 3.44 -2.67 -19.60
C THR A 187 2.60 -1.72 -20.46
N THR A 188 2.00 -2.24 -21.52
CA THR A 188 1.12 -1.45 -22.40
C THR A 188 -0.23 -1.27 -21.73
N MET A 189 -0.64 -0.02 -21.50
CA MET A 189 -1.99 0.28 -21.06
C MET A 189 -2.93 0.26 -22.27
N ALA A 190 -4.05 -0.45 -22.17
CA ALA A 190 -5.07 -0.48 -23.20
C ALA A 190 -6.48 -0.45 -22.61
N LEU A 191 -7.39 0.15 -23.35
CA LEU A 191 -8.81 0.19 -23.04
C LEU A 191 -9.58 -0.15 -24.30
N SER A 192 -10.53 -1.07 -24.20
CA SER A 192 -11.49 -1.39 -25.26
C SER A 192 -12.90 -1.52 -24.70
N LEU A 193 -13.90 -1.26 -25.54
CA LEU A 193 -15.29 -1.52 -25.23
C LEU A 193 -15.79 -2.68 -26.09
N ASP A 194 -16.74 -3.44 -25.58
CA ASP A 194 -17.38 -4.56 -26.27
C ASP A 194 -18.25 -4.09 -27.46
N LYS A 195 -18.68 -2.82 -27.44
CA LYS A 195 -19.49 -2.20 -28.51
C LYS A 195 -19.20 -0.72 -28.65
N SER A 196 -19.29 -0.22 -29.89
CA SER A 196 -19.16 1.21 -30.21
C SER A 196 -20.52 1.92 -30.33
N THR A 197 -21.61 1.16 -30.48
CA THR A 197 -22.98 1.64 -30.53
C THR A 197 -23.90 0.71 -29.74
N ALA A 198 -24.93 1.26 -29.13
CA ALA A 198 -25.98 0.49 -28.46
C ALA A 198 -27.33 1.18 -28.63
N SER A 199 -28.42 0.41 -28.52
CA SER A 199 -29.78 0.95 -28.43
C SER A 199 -30.45 0.46 -27.16
N VAL A 200 -31.22 1.33 -26.52
CA VAL A 200 -31.93 1.01 -25.27
C VAL A 200 -33.29 1.70 -25.29
N ALA A 201 -34.34 1.01 -24.90
CA ALA A 201 -35.67 1.62 -24.77
C ALA A 201 -35.72 2.56 -23.55
N HIS A 202 -36.58 3.57 -23.60
CA HIS A 202 -36.84 4.44 -22.44
C HIS A 202 -37.17 3.60 -21.19
N GLY A 203 -36.54 3.90 -20.07
CA GLY A 203 -36.72 3.19 -18.80
C GLY A 203 -36.01 1.83 -18.72
N SER A 204 -35.40 1.34 -19.81
CA SER A 204 -34.65 0.08 -19.85
C SER A 204 -33.15 0.29 -19.69
N THR A 205 -32.41 -0.80 -19.51
CA THR A 205 -30.96 -0.76 -19.34
C THR A 205 -30.23 -1.61 -20.37
N THR A 206 -28.98 -1.22 -20.68
CA THR A 206 -28.02 -2.02 -21.44
C THR A 206 -26.65 -1.90 -20.78
N THR A 207 -25.82 -2.95 -20.86
CA THR A 207 -24.47 -2.90 -20.30
C THR A 207 -23.43 -2.72 -21.40
N ILE A 208 -22.49 -1.81 -21.19
CA ILE A 208 -21.29 -1.64 -21.99
C ILE A 208 -20.12 -2.18 -21.16
N THR A 209 -19.42 -3.18 -21.70
CA THR A 209 -18.31 -3.81 -21.00
C THR A 209 -16.98 -3.20 -21.43
N ALA A 210 -16.24 -2.64 -20.46
CA ALA A 210 -14.88 -2.18 -20.69
C ALA A 210 -13.87 -3.28 -20.35
N THR A 211 -12.88 -3.47 -21.21
CA THR A 211 -11.74 -4.36 -20.98
C THR A 211 -10.47 -3.52 -20.92
N THR A 212 -9.71 -3.68 -19.82
CA THR A 212 -8.44 -2.98 -19.60
C THR A 212 -7.26 -3.93 -19.74
N THR A 213 -6.11 -3.37 -20.11
CA THR A 213 -4.80 -4.01 -19.96
C THR A 213 -3.94 -3.09 -19.08
N PRO A 214 -3.44 -3.54 -17.91
CA PRO A 214 -3.74 -4.83 -17.25
C PRO A 214 -5.23 -5.02 -16.93
N ALA A 215 -5.65 -6.28 -16.89
CA ALA A 215 -7.05 -6.60 -16.67
C ALA A 215 -7.51 -6.30 -15.23
N GLY A 216 -8.78 -5.94 -15.04
CA GLY A 216 -9.39 -5.68 -13.73
C GLY A 216 -9.11 -4.30 -13.15
N MET A 217 -8.56 -3.39 -13.93
CA MET A 217 -8.36 -1.99 -13.52
C MET A 217 -9.68 -1.21 -13.56
N ARG A 218 -9.83 -0.26 -12.62
CA ARG A 218 -11.03 0.57 -12.55
C ARG A 218 -11.13 1.49 -13.76
N VAL A 219 -12.32 1.55 -14.35
CA VAL A 219 -12.69 2.47 -15.43
C VAL A 219 -13.63 3.53 -14.87
N THR A 220 -13.42 4.77 -15.27
CA THR A 220 -14.34 5.86 -14.96
C THR A 220 -15.29 6.05 -16.14
N TRP A 221 -16.59 6.09 -15.85
CA TRP A 221 -17.63 6.25 -16.83
C TRP A 221 -18.20 7.65 -16.82
N GLY A 222 -18.67 8.13 -17.99
CA GLY A 222 -19.34 9.40 -18.13
C GLY A 222 -20.33 9.38 -19.29
N THR A 223 -21.26 10.31 -19.27
CA THR A 223 -22.24 10.53 -20.36
C THR A 223 -22.15 11.97 -20.88
N SER A 224 -22.35 12.15 -22.17
CA SER A 224 -22.42 13.48 -22.76
C SER A 224 -23.74 14.20 -22.48
N ASP A 225 -24.81 13.44 -22.18
CA ASP A 225 -26.14 13.98 -21.90
C ASP A 225 -26.92 13.06 -20.95
N ALA A 226 -26.92 13.39 -19.67
CA ALA A 226 -27.63 12.63 -18.65
C ALA A 226 -29.17 12.72 -18.77
N THR A 227 -29.69 13.68 -19.55
CA THR A 227 -31.14 13.77 -19.83
C THR A 227 -31.61 12.74 -20.85
N LYS A 228 -30.68 12.16 -21.62
CA LYS A 228 -30.95 11.11 -22.62
C LYS A 228 -30.57 9.74 -22.10
N ALA A 229 -29.35 9.59 -21.56
CA ALA A 229 -28.89 8.32 -20.98
C ALA A 229 -27.94 8.59 -19.84
N THR A 230 -28.04 7.80 -18.76
CA THR A 230 -27.09 7.77 -17.65
C THR A 230 -26.27 6.48 -17.68
N VAL A 231 -25.12 6.48 -17.00
CA VAL A 231 -24.25 5.31 -16.84
C VAL A 231 -23.77 5.21 -15.40
N ASP A 232 -23.70 4.02 -14.86
CA ASP A 232 -23.14 3.75 -13.53
C ASP A 232 -21.68 3.27 -13.60
N ASP A 233 -21.06 3.08 -12.42
CA ASP A 233 -19.67 2.61 -12.29
C ASP A 233 -19.44 1.17 -12.83
N ALA A 234 -20.49 0.40 -13.07
CA ALA A 234 -20.44 -0.93 -13.66
C ALA A 234 -20.61 -0.92 -15.19
N GLY A 235 -20.81 0.26 -15.79
CA GLY A 235 -21.07 0.39 -17.23
C GLY A 235 -22.51 0.06 -17.62
N VAL A 236 -23.45 0.03 -16.68
CA VAL A 236 -24.88 -0.15 -16.94
C VAL A 236 -25.45 1.21 -17.36
N VAL A 237 -25.93 1.27 -18.60
CA VAL A 237 -26.55 2.45 -19.19
C VAL A 237 -28.06 2.37 -19.08
N THR A 238 -28.70 3.42 -18.56
CA THR A 238 -30.16 3.56 -18.47
C THR A 238 -30.66 4.59 -19.46
N GLY A 239 -31.64 4.24 -20.27
CA GLY A 239 -32.32 5.16 -21.18
C GLY A 239 -33.30 6.05 -20.43
N VAL A 240 -33.08 7.38 -20.47
CA VAL A 240 -33.88 8.38 -19.71
C VAL A 240 -34.90 9.06 -20.60
N ALA A 241 -34.56 9.43 -21.84
CA ALA A 241 -35.49 10.02 -22.80
C ALA A 241 -35.01 9.77 -24.24
N ALA A 242 -35.95 9.71 -25.19
CA ALA A 242 -35.63 9.50 -26.60
C ALA A 242 -34.57 10.49 -27.12
N GLY A 243 -33.59 9.98 -27.85
CA GLY A 243 -32.46 10.74 -28.39
C GLY A 243 -31.17 9.95 -28.32
N SER A 244 -30.02 10.62 -28.45
CA SER A 244 -28.70 9.98 -28.45
C SER A 244 -27.78 10.62 -27.42
N ALA A 245 -27.00 9.80 -26.73
CA ALA A 245 -25.92 10.24 -25.84
C ALA A 245 -24.65 9.42 -26.11
N THR A 246 -23.49 10.02 -25.90
CA THR A 246 -22.21 9.33 -25.98
C THR A 246 -21.79 8.93 -24.57
N ILE A 247 -21.67 7.64 -24.33
CA ILE A 247 -21.11 7.08 -23.11
C ILE A 247 -19.60 6.92 -23.28
N THR A 248 -18.85 7.43 -22.34
CA THR A 248 -17.38 7.49 -22.38
C THR A 248 -16.80 6.67 -21.23
N ALA A 249 -15.82 5.84 -21.54
CA ALA A 249 -15.00 5.11 -20.57
C ALA A 249 -13.58 5.67 -20.59
N THR A 250 -13.01 5.93 -19.41
CA THR A 250 -11.66 6.48 -19.26
C THR A 250 -10.83 5.61 -18.32
N PHE A 251 -9.60 5.29 -18.74
CA PHE A 251 -8.63 4.52 -17.97
C PHE A 251 -7.21 4.96 -18.34
N ALA A 252 -6.39 5.33 -17.35
CA ALA A 252 -4.97 5.69 -17.52
C ALA A 252 -4.73 6.73 -18.65
N GLY A 253 -5.61 7.72 -18.78
CA GLY A 253 -5.55 8.73 -19.84
C GLY A 253 -6.08 8.26 -21.22
N LEU A 254 -6.44 6.99 -21.36
CA LEU A 254 -7.08 6.45 -22.55
C LEU A 254 -8.59 6.64 -22.45
N THR A 255 -9.21 6.99 -23.55
CA THR A 255 -10.67 7.19 -23.64
C THR A 255 -11.26 6.36 -24.79
N LYS A 256 -12.36 5.70 -24.51
CA LYS A 256 -13.20 5.00 -25.52
C LYS A 256 -14.65 5.40 -25.32
N SER A 257 -15.40 5.42 -26.41
CA SER A 257 -16.79 5.85 -26.40
C SER A 257 -17.72 4.88 -27.13
N CYS A 258 -18.97 4.86 -26.66
CA CYS A 258 -20.08 4.14 -27.27
C CYS A 258 -21.25 5.12 -27.45
N THR A 259 -21.80 5.21 -28.66
CA THR A 259 -23.00 6.01 -28.92
C THR A 259 -24.23 5.19 -28.55
N VAL A 260 -25.04 5.72 -27.64
CA VAL A 260 -26.28 5.07 -27.18
C VAL A 260 -27.47 5.84 -27.73
N THR A 261 -28.36 5.14 -28.44
CA THR A 261 -29.63 5.68 -28.92
C THR A 261 -30.75 5.18 -28.02
N VAL A 262 -31.51 6.11 -27.45
CA VAL A 262 -32.68 5.80 -26.64
C VAL A 262 -33.93 5.95 -27.51
N THR A 263 -34.74 4.87 -27.55
CA THR A 263 -35.98 4.80 -28.34
C THR A 263 -37.22 4.77 -27.48
#